data_e5bd4a5da4c549ffae8e9406fd88ee56
#
_entry.id   e5bd4a5da4c549ffae8e9406fd88ee56
#
_cell.length_a   1.000
_cell.length_b   1.000
_cell.length_c   1.000
_cell.angle_alpha   90.00
_cell.angle_beta   90.00
_cell.angle_gamma   90.00
#
_symmetry.space_group_name_H-M   'P 1'
#
loop_
_entity.id
_entity.type
_entity.pdbx_description
1 polymer ?
#
loop_
_entity_poly.entity_id
_entity_poly.type
_entity_poly.pdbx_seq_one_letter_code
_entity_poly.pdbx_strand_id
1 'polypeptide(L)'
;MKSKSLRDGLGALSGLFSALVLLALSLVAGSATALEPPALTGRVNDYAHLLPADRARALTDRLAAHEQKTGHQFVVLTIPSLEGDPLEDFSIRTVEKWKLGHAKVDDGLLLLVVQRERKVRIEVGYGLEGHITDALSSRIIRNTIVPAFRGGDYPGGIEQGIFELLRADGDDQGGGARTTSGARAPKSGSSLWPLLFFAPIVFLFLWLRGRSGGGYGTGGRFGGGGYYGGGYRGG
;
A
#
# COMPACT_ATOMS: atom_id res chain seq x y z
N MET A 1 -23.75 -16.73 -60.32
CA MET A 1 -22.78 -15.70 -59.85
C MET A 1 -23.32 -14.65 -58.86
N LYS A 2 -24.56 -14.76 -58.33
CA LYS A 2 -25.17 -13.75 -57.41
C LYS A 2 -25.02 -14.06 -55.92
N SER A 3 -24.58 -15.22 -55.50
CA SER A 3 -24.53 -15.61 -54.05
C SER A 3 -23.28 -15.14 -53.30
N LYS A 4 -22.18 -14.84 -54.00
CA LYS A 4 -20.91 -14.43 -53.38
C LYS A 4 -20.97 -12.98 -52.88
N SER A 5 -21.61 -12.10 -53.68
CA SER A 5 -21.78 -10.67 -53.32
C SER A 5 -22.64 -10.41 -52.06
N LEU A 6 -23.63 -11.26 -51.79
CA LEU A 6 -24.47 -11.14 -50.58
C LEU A 6 -23.72 -11.55 -49.31
N ARG A 7 -22.85 -12.56 -49.41
CA ARG A 7 -22.05 -13.01 -48.22
C ARG A 7 -20.97 -12.02 -47.84
N ASP A 8 -20.37 -11.35 -48.84
CA ASP A 8 -19.33 -10.33 -48.62
C ASP A 8 -19.93 -9.08 -47.99
N GLY A 9 -21.15 -8.71 -48.37
CA GLY A 9 -21.89 -7.59 -47.79
C GLY A 9 -22.33 -7.81 -46.33
N LEU A 10 -22.76 -9.06 -45.98
CA LEU A 10 -23.09 -9.38 -44.60
C LEU A 10 -21.85 -9.39 -43.69
N GLY A 11 -20.69 -9.84 -44.17
CA GLY A 11 -19.43 -9.81 -43.42
C GLY A 11 -18.96 -8.37 -43.11
N ALA A 12 -19.12 -7.46 -44.09
CA ALA A 12 -18.76 -6.05 -43.88
C ALA A 12 -19.70 -5.34 -42.87
N LEU A 13 -21.00 -5.64 -42.91
CA LEU A 13 -21.98 -5.09 -41.98
C LEU A 13 -21.73 -5.61 -40.52
N SER A 14 -21.38 -6.89 -40.35
CA SER A 14 -21.07 -7.42 -39.03
C SER A 14 -19.77 -6.84 -38.44
N GLY A 15 -18.76 -6.59 -39.28
CA GLY A 15 -17.53 -5.91 -38.88
C GLY A 15 -17.74 -4.46 -38.45
N LEU A 16 -18.57 -3.72 -39.19
CA LEU A 16 -18.96 -2.34 -38.86
C LEU A 16 -19.75 -2.29 -37.54
N PHE A 17 -20.68 -3.21 -37.33
CA PHE A 17 -21.45 -3.31 -36.09
C PHE A 17 -20.55 -3.63 -34.88
N SER A 18 -19.62 -4.58 -35.02
CA SER A 18 -18.66 -4.89 -33.97
C SER A 18 -17.74 -3.73 -33.63
N ALA A 19 -17.28 -2.98 -34.67
CA ALA A 19 -16.44 -1.80 -34.47
C ALA A 19 -17.23 -0.67 -33.78
N LEU A 20 -18.50 -0.49 -34.12
CA LEU A 20 -19.38 0.52 -33.49
C LEU A 20 -19.66 0.17 -32.03
N VAL A 21 -19.87 -1.11 -31.70
CA VAL A 21 -20.08 -1.59 -30.33
C VAL A 21 -18.79 -1.42 -29.47
N LEU A 22 -17.62 -1.75 -30.03
CA LEU A 22 -16.34 -1.52 -29.36
C LEU A 22 -16.06 -0.02 -29.14
N LEU A 23 -16.40 0.82 -30.11
CA LEU A 23 -16.28 2.27 -29.98
C LEU A 23 -17.26 2.82 -28.93
N ALA A 24 -18.50 2.33 -28.89
CA ALA A 24 -19.48 2.70 -27.87
C ALA A 24 -19.05 2.25 -26.46
N LEU A 25 -18.47 1.04 -26.35
CA LEU A 25 -17.92 0.55 -25.07
C LEU A 25 -16.73 1.41 -24.59
N SER A 26 -15.90 1.89 -25.50
CA SER A 26 -14.76 2.75 -25.15
C SER A 26 -15.18 4.16 -24.70
N LEU A 27 -16.33 4.67 -25.17
CA LEU A 27 -16.87 5.94 -24.71
C LEU A 27 -17.52 5.88 -23.32
N VAL A 28 -17.90 4.68 -22.86
CA VAL A 28 -18.49 4.46 -21.52
C VAL A 28 -17.40 4.29 -20.44
N ALA A 29 -16.13 4.19 -20.80
CA ALA A 29 -15.02 4.28 -19.86
C ALA A 29 -15.00 5.69 -19.25
N GLY A 30 -15.90 5.94 -18.30
CA GLY A 30 -16.00 7.19 -17.57
C GLY A 30 -14.65 7.52 -16.95
N SER A 31 -14.17 8.72 -17.19
CA SER A 31 -12.99 9.26 -16.52
C SER A 31 -13.28 9.24 -15.02
N ALA A 32 -12.65 8.31 -14.28
CA ALA A 32 -12.63 8.39 -12.84
C ALA A 32 -11.88 9.69 -12.50
N THR A 33 -12.63 10.74 -12.17
CA THR A 33 -12.03 11.98 -11.67
C THR A 33 -11.51 11.68 -10.27
N ALA A 34 -10.20 11.86 -10.08
CA ALA A 34 -9.58 11.72 -8.77
C ALA A 34 -10.26 12.68 -7.78
N LEU A 35 -10.57 12.19 -6.59
CA LEU A 35 -11.18 13.01 -5.53
C LEU A 35 -10.23 14.14 -5.14
N GLU A 36 -10.71 15.36 -5.16
CA GLU A 36 -9.92 16.53 -4.79
C GLU A 36 -9.76 16.58 -3.26
N PRO A 37 -8.53 16.65 -2.71
CA PRO A 37 -8.33 16.84 -1.29
C PRO A 37 -9.01 18.13 -0.79
N PRO A 38 -9.70 18.12 0.36
CA PRO A 38 -10.39 19.28 0.89
C PRO A 38 -9.40 20.41 1.27
N ALA A 39 -9.92 21.57 1.65
CA ALA A 39 -9.08 22.65 2.15
C ALA A 39 -8.49 22.31 3.53
N LEU A 40 -7.23 22.69 3.76
CA LEU A 40 -6.63 22.63 5.08
C LEU A 40 -7.19 23.78 5.93
N THR A 41 -7.91 23.45 6.99
CA THR A 41 -8.51 24.46 7.91
C THR A 41 -7.80 24.56 9.26
N GLY A 42 -6.97 23.56 9.57
CA GLY A 42 -6.24 23.50 10.83
C GLY A 42 -5.55 22.14 10.99
N ARG A 43 -5.09 21.83 12.20
CA ARG A 43 -4.43 20.55 12.49
C ARG A 43 -5.40 19.37 12.56
N VAL A 44 -6.69 19.63 12.79
CA VAL A 44 -7.76 18.61 12.77
C VAL A 44 -8.82 19.07 11.77
N ASN A 45 -8.97 18.28 10.71
CA ASN A 45 -9.90 18.51 9.59
C ASN A 45 -10.90 17.36 9.55
N ASP A 46 -11.99 17.51 10.29
CA ASP A 46 -12.98 16.43 10.52
C ASP A 46 -14.20 16.58 9.60
N TYR A 47 -14.04 16.24 8.33
CA TYR A 47 -15.12 16.28 7.32
C TYR A 47 -16.09 15.08 7.43
N ALA A 48 -15.72 14.02 8.12
CA ALA A 48 -16.58 12.88 8.38
C ALA A 48 -17.39 12.99 9.69
N HIS A 49 -17.17 14.08 10.46
CA HIS A 49 -17.82 14.33 11.76
C HIS A 49 -17.63 13.18 12.74
N LEU A 50 -16.43 12.63 12.81
CA LEU A 50 -16.07 11.52 13.70
C LEU A 50 -15.66 12.00 15.11
N LEU A 51 -15.36 13.29 15.27
CA LEU A 51 -14.89 13.86 16.52
C LEU A 51 -15.94 14.82 17.11
N PRO A 52 -16.32 14.67 18.38
CA PRO A 52 -17.03 15.73 19.11
C PRO A 52 -16.22 17.02 19.12
N ALA A 53 -16.88 18.17 19.07
CA ALA A 53 -16.23 19.46 18.90
C ALA A 53 -15.23 19.82 20.01
N ASP A 54 -15.48 19.36 21.24
CA ASP A 54 -14.59 19.53 22.39
C ASP A 54 -13.32 18.68 22.23
N ARG A 55 -13.46 17.43 21.77
CA ARG A 55 -12.35 16.53 21.51
C ARG A 55 -11.50 16.99 20.31
N ALA A 56 -12.14 17.45 19.24
CA ALA A 56 -11.43 18.01 18.09
C ALA A 56 -10.58 19.24 18.48
N ARG A 57 -11.12 20.11 19.34
CA ARG A 57 -10.37 21.27 19.88
C ARG A 57 -9.18 20.82 20.73
N ALA A 58 -9.41 19.96 21.71
CA ALA A 58 -8.35 19.44 22.57
C ALA A 58 -7.23 18.76 21.77
N LEU A 59 -7.59 18.00 20.73
CA LEU A 59 -6.63 17.38 19.83
C LEU A 59 -5.85 18.43 19.01
N THR A 60 -6.54 19.47 18.52
CA THR A 60 -5.90 20.60 17.80
C THR A 60 -4.87 21.30 18.68
N ASP A 61 -5.23 21.60 19.94
CA ASP A 61 -4.33 22.27 20.89
C ASP A 61 -3.11 21.40 21.20
N ARG A 62 -3.30 20.09 21.33
CA ARG A 62 -2.22 19.13 21.56
C ARG A 62 -1.25 19.07 20.37
N LEU A 63 -1.78 18.98 19.15
CA LEU A 63 -0.97 19.00 17.93
C LEU A 63 -0.23 20.32 17.76
N ALA A 64 -0.86 21.45 18.14
CA ALA A 64 -0.22 22.74 18.14
C ALA A 64 0.95 22.84 19.13
N ALA A 65 0.77 22.32 20.34
CA ALA A 65 1.82 22.29 21.35
C ALA A 65 3.00 21.41 20.92
N HIS A 66 2.72 20.28 20.28
CA HIS A 66 3.74 19.41 19.72
C HIS A 66 4.56 20.11 18.63
N GLU A 67 3.91 20.74 17.65
CA GLU A 67 4.57 21.49 16.60
C GLU A 67 5.41 22.65 17.14
N GLN A 68 4.94 23.37 18.18
CA GLN A 68 5.72 24.41 18.85
C GLN A 68 6.99 23.86 19.51
N LYS A 69 6.94 22.63 20.02
CA LYS A 69 8.05 21.98 20.73
C LYS A 69 9.08 21.37 19.78
N THR A 70 8.63 20.70 18.73
CA THR A 70 9.46 19.89 17.83
C THR A 70 9.70 20.55 16.47
N GLY A 71 8.82 21.42 16.04
CA GLY A 71 8.74 21.92 14.67
C GLY A 71 7.96 21.00 13.72
N HIS A 72 7.68 19.75 14.10
CA HIS A 72 7.05 18.75 13.25
C HIS A 72 5.55 18.97 13.12
N GLN A 73 5.02 18.86 11.89
CA GLN A 73 3.64 19.18 11.57
C GLN A 73 2.78 17.92 11.48
N PHE A 74 1.93 17.67 12.47
CA PHE A 74 0.99 16.57 12.51
C PHE A 74 -0.42 17.04 12.22
N VAL A 75 -1.11 16.41 11.29
CA VAL A 75 -2.47 16.76 10.87
C VAL A 75 -3.35 15.53 10.83
N VAL A 76 -4.59 15.69 11.24
CA VAL A 76 -5.65 14.67 11.11
C VAL A 76 -6.63 15.11 10.03
N LEU A 77 -6.94 14.19 9.12
CA LEU A 77 -8.01 14.34 8.14
C LEU A 77 -8.98 13.17 8.27
N THR A 78 -10.25 13.47 8.46
CA THR A 78 -11.32 12.49 8.31
C THR A 78 -12.19 12.86 7.12
N ILE A 79 -12.53 11.88 6.27
CA ILE A 79 -13.43 12.07 5.14
C ILE A 79 -14.52 11.01 5.12
N PRO A 80 -15.71 11.33 4.59
CA PRO A 80 -16.80 10.36 4.50
C PRO A 80 -16.48 9.18 3.59
N SER A 81 -15.79 9.41 2.48
CA SER A 81 -15.51 8.41 1.44
C SER A 81 -14.39 8.87 0.51
N LEU A 82 -13.71 7.91 -0.10
CA LEU A 82 -12.77 8.11 -1.22
C LEU A 82 -13.44 8.16 -2.59
N GLU A 83 -14.73 7.80 -2.69
CA GLU A 83 -15.49 7.77 -3.95
C GLU A 83 -14.85 6.90 -5.06
N GLY A 84 -14.10 5.88 -4.63
CA GLY A 84 -13.39 4.98 -5.55
C GLY A 84 -11.91 5.33 -5.77
N ASP A 85 -11.46 6.48 -5.27
CA ASP A 85 -10.05 6.89 -5.38
C ASP A 85 -9.14 5.97 -4.54
N PRO A 86 -7.92 5.62 -5.01
CA PRO A 86 -6.96 4.87 -4.21
C PRO A 86 -6.52 5.65 -2.96
N LEU A 87 -6.49 4.95 -1.81
CA LEU A 87 -6.16 5.56 -0.52
C LEU A 87 -4.77 6.21 -0.52
N GLU A 88 -3.82 5.50 -1.09
CA GLU A 88 -2.42 5.90 -1.19
C GLU A 88 -2.28 7.17 -2.02
N ASP A 89 -2.85 7.18 -3.21
CA ASP A 89 -2.78 8.32 -4.12
C ASP A 89 -3.47 9.56 -3.53
N PHE A 90 -4.61 9.36 -2.88
CA PHE A 90 -5.33 10.44 -2.20
C PHE A 90 -4.52 11.03 -1.05
N SER A 91 -3.87 10.18 -0.22
CA SER A 91 -3.05 10.64 0.91
C SER A 91 -1.85 11.47 0.44
N ILE A 92 -1.13 10.99 -0.58
CA ILE A 92 0.03 11.69 -1.16
C ILE A 92 -0.41 13.06 -1.72
N ARG A 93 -1.46 13.10 -2.55
CA ARG A 93 -1.98 14.37 -3.08
C ARG A 93 -2.44 15.34 -1.99
N THR A 94 -2.96 14.80 -0.88
CA THR A 94 -3.36 15.64 0.27
C THR A 94 -2.15 16.29 0.91
N VAL A 95 -1.11 15.53 1.20
CA VAL A 95 0.15 16.04 1.79
C VAL A 95 0.80 17.08 0.86
N GLU A 96 0.87 16.80 -0.43
CA GLU A 96 1.44 17.71 -1.44
C GLU A 96 0.63 19.01 -1.56
N LYS A 97 -0.71 18.92 -1.67
CA LYS A 97 -1.61 20.08 -1.78
C LYS A 97 -1.52 20.97 -0.54
N TRP A 98 -1.47 20.37 0.62
CA TRP A 98 -1.38 21.08 1.89
C TRP A 98 0.04 21.56 2.20
N LYS A 99 1.04 21.10 1.45
CA LYS A 99 2.47 21.35 1.71
C LYS A 99 2.82 21.04 3.16
N LEU A 100 2.38 19.87 3.62
CA LEU A 100 2.53 19.45 5.00
C LEU A 100 4.01 19.14 5.27
N GLY A 101 4.54 19.74 6.34
CA GLY A 101 5.96 19.69 6.66
C GLY A 101 6.76 20.84 6.03
N HIS A 102 8.01 20.99 6.46
CA HIS A 102 8.92 22.00 5.94
C HIS A 102 9.61 21.51 4.66
N ALA A 103 9.60 22.31 3.60
CA ALA A 103 10.04 21.95 2.25
C ALA A 103 11.47 21.34 2.12
N LYS A 104 12.33 21.51 3.12
CA LYS A 104 13.70 20.97 3.13
C LYS A 104 13.87 19.74 4.02
N VAL A 105 12.97 19.55 4.95
CA VAL A 105 13.07 18.53 6.02
C VAL A 105 12.03 17.45 5.81
N ASP A 106 10.88 17.80 5.22
CA ASP A 106 9.74 16.90 5.01
C ASP A 106 9.30 16.23 6.33
N ASP A 107 9.03 17.07 7.34
CA ASP A 107 8.70 16.71 8.72
C ASP A 107 7.20 16.78 9.00
N GLY A 108 6.41 16.45 7.98
CA GLY A 108 4.96 16.38 8.05
C GLY A 108 4.44 14.97 8.33
N LEU A 109 3.33 14.86 9.05
CA LEU A 109 2.59 13.61 9.24
C LEU A 109 1.09 13.84 9.04
N LEU A 110 0.46 13.00 8.23
CA LEU A 110 -0.98 12.97 8.02
C LEU A 110 -1.56 11.66 8.57
N LEU A 111 -2.50 11.74 9.50
CA LEU A 111 -3.41 10.65 9.83
C LEU A 111 -4.70 10.82 9.02
N LEU A 112 -4.90 9.99 8.01
CA LEU A 112 -6.11 9.94 7.19
C LEU A 112 -7.05 8.83 7.65
N VAL A 113 -8.31 9.19 7.91
CA VAL A 113 -9.39 8.25 8.25
C VAL A 113 -10.50 8.37 7.23
N VAL A 114 -10.86 7.27 6.60
CA VAL A 114 -11.95 7.17 5.63
C VAL A 114 -13.08 6.34 6.21
N GLN A 115 -14.22 6.99 6.46
CA GLN A 115 -15.30 6.39 7.25
C GLN A 115 -15.98 5.23 6.52
N ARG A 116 -16.48 5.45 5.29
CA ARG A 116 -17.29 4.47 4.55
C ARG A 116 -16.49 3.23 4.19
N GLU A 117 -15.29 3.38 3.71
CA GLU A 117 -14.40 2.31 3.31
C GLU A 117 -13.65 1.69 4.50
N ARG A 118 -13.80 2.26 5.70
CA ARG A 118 -13.14 1.82 6.95
C ARG A 118 -11.64 1.70 6.79
N LYS A 119 -11.05 2.65 6.09
CA LYS A 119 -9.61 2.70 5.82
C LYS A 119 -8.93 3.74 6.68
N VAL A 120 -7.72 3.45 7.09
CA VAL A 120 -6.84 4.37 7.83
C VAL A 120 -5.46 4.33 7.20
N ARG A 121 -4.85 5.50 7.05
CA ARG A 121 -3.47 5.64 6.59
C ARG A 121 -2.73 6.66 7.43
N ILE A 122 -1.48 6.38 7.71
CA ILE A 122 -0.53 7.34 8.26
C ILE A 122 0.49 7.60 7.17
N GLU A 123 0.52 8.84 6.65
CA GLU A 123 1.52 9.29 5.71
C GLU A 123 2.60 10.02 6.50
N VAL A 124 3.84 9.61 6.35
CA VAL A 124 4.97 10.10 7.13
C VAL A 124 5.97 10.74 6.18
N GLY A 125 6.31 12.00 6.42
CA GLY A 125 7.36 12.68 5.68
C GLY A 125 8.75 12.12 6.02
N TYR A 126 9.66 12.21 5.06
CA TYR A 126 10.99 11.62 5.15
C TYR A 126 11.77 12.05 6.41
N GLY A 127 11.61 13.31 6.85
CA GLY A 127 12.25 13.82 8.07
C GLY A 127 11.82 13.13 9.36
N LEU A 128 10.66 12.46 9.35
CA LEU A 128 10.12 11.75 10.51
C LEU A 128 10.38 10.24 10.48
N GLU A 129 10.85 9.66 9.38
CA GLU A 129 11.02 8.20 9.24
C GLU A 129 12.00 7.60 10.27
N GLY A 130 12.94 8.40 10.76
CA GLY A 130 13.86 8.00 11.85
C GLY A 130 13.16 7.70 13.18
N HIS A 131 12.02 8.33 13.44
CA HIS A 131 11.23 8.19 14.66
C HIS A 131 9.96 7.39 14.42
N ILE A 132 9.27 7.64 13.30
CA ILE A 132 7.98 7.05 12.94
C ILE A 132 8.16 6.24 11.65
N THR A 133 8.58 4.99 11.81
CA THR A 133 8.77 4.08 10.68
C THR A 133 7.42 3.53 10.17
N ASP A 134 7.38 3.03 8.93
CA ASP A 134 6.22 2.32 8.37
C ASP A 134 5.76 1.14 9.25
N ALA A 135 6.71 0.42 9.84
CA ALA A 135 6.42 -0.69 10.75
C ALA A 135 5.68 -0.21 12.01
N LEU A 136 6.08 0.94 12.57
CA LEU A 136 5.42 1.56 13.72
C LEU A 136 4.03 2.07 13.34
N SER A 137 3.91 2.82 12.26
CA SER A 137 2.63 3.31 11.71
C SER A 137 1.64 2.18 11.51
N SER A 138 2.07 1.12 10.83
CA SER A 138 1.27 -0.10 10.62
C SER A 138 0.85 -0.77 11.92
N ARG A 139 1.72 -0.79 12.94
CA ARG A 139 1.41 -1.36 14.26
C ARG A 139 0.37 -0.53 15.00
N ILE A 140 0.50 0.80 14.99
CA ILE A 140 -0.47 1.72 15.61
C ILE A 140 -1.84 1.55 14.96
N ILE A 141 -1.89 1.51 13.63
CA ILE A 141 -3.16 1.28 12.91
C ILE A 141 -3.80 -0.03 13.35
N ARG A 142 -3.07 -1.15 13.31
CA ARG A 142 -3.63 -2.48 13.58
C ARG A 142 -3.98 -2.73 15.05
N ASN A 143 -3.18 -2.21 15.97
CA ASN A 143 -3.29 -2.57 17.39
C ASN A 143 -4.07 -1.54 18.21
N THR A 144 -4.16 -0.31 17.74
CA THR A 144 -4.78 0.79 18.49
C THR A 144 -5.98 1.37 17.75
N ILE A 145 -5.81 1.87 16.52
CA ILE A 145 -6.87 2.58 15.80
C ILE A 145 -7.98 1.63 15.36
N VAL A 146 -7.65 0.58 14.63
CA VAL A 146 -8.63 -0.34 14.05
C VAL A 146 -9.48 -1.06 15.12
N PRO A 147 -8.94 -1.56 16.24
CA PRO A 147 -9.75 -2.16 17.28
C PRO A 147 -10.76 -1.18 17.90
N ALA A 148 -10.37 0.07 18.16
CA ALA A 148 -11.27 1.11 18.66
C ALA A 148 -12.42 1.39 17.66
N PHE A 149 -12.09 1.52 16.37
CA PHE A 149 -13.07 1.74 15.31
C PHE A 149 -14.04 0.56 15.15
N ARG A 150 -13.59 -0.68 15.32
CA ARG A 150 -14.46 -1.85 15.35
C ARG A 150 -15.42 -1.84 16.54
N GLY A 151 -15.00 -1.25 17.66
CA GLY A 151 -15.84 -1.00 18.83
C GLY A 151 -16.77 0.21 18.68
N GLY A 152 -16.70 0.97 17.59
CA GLY A 152 -17.46 2.19 17.36
C GLY A 152 -16.85 3.44 17.98
N ASP A 153 -15.71 3.34 18.67
CA ASP A 153 -15.03 4.47 19.31
C ASP A 153 -14.03 5.13 18.32
N TYR A 154 -14.57 5.86 17.34
CA TYR A 154 -13.75 6.62 16.41
C TYR A 154 -12.92 7.70 17.07
N PRO A 155 -13.50 8.54 17.99
CA PRO A 155 -12.73 9.57 18.67
C PRO A 155 -11.57 8.99 19.49
N GLY A 156 -11.84 7.95 20.29
CA GLY A 156 -10.81 7.30 21.10
C GLY A 156 -9.69 6.69 20.26
N GLY A 157 -10.05 6.04 19.13
CA GLY A 157 -9.06 5.46 18.21
C GLY A 157 -8.15 6.51 17.57
N ILE A 158 -8.71 7.66 17.13
CA ILE A 158 -7.95 8.77 16.54
C ILE A 158 -7.02 9.37 17.60
N GLU A 159 -7.53 9.71 18.78
CA GLU A 159 -6.75 10.33 19.85
C GLU A 159 -5.63 9.43 20.36
N GLN A 160 -5.93 8.15 20.57
CA GLN A 160 -4.93 7.20 21.03
C GLN A 160 -3.86 6.95 19.96
N GLY A 161 -4.26 6.86 18.68
CA GLY A 161 -3.32 6.74 17.55
C GLY A 161 -2.39 7.94 17.49
N ILE A 162 -2.92 9.16 17.55
CA ILE A 162 -2.12 10.39 17.59
C ILE A 162 -1.22 10.41 18.84
N PHE A 163 -1.72 10.01 20.01
CA PHE A 163 -0.91 9.95 21.22
C PHE A 163 0.33 9.06 21.05
N GLU A 164 0.17 7.87 20.45
CA GLU A 164 1.29 6.97 20.20
C GLU A 164 2.29 7.55 19.19
N LEU A 165 1.80 8.26 18.16
CA LEU A 165 2.65 8.93 17.17
C LEU A 165 3.45 10.08 17.79
N LEU A 166 2.81 10.96 18.57
CA LEU A 166 3.48 12.06 19.26
C LEU A 166 4.55 11.56 20.23
N ARG A 167 4.24 10.47 20.93
CA ARG A 167 5.18 9.84 21.85
C ARG A 167 6.39 9.24 21.13
N ALA A 168 6.19 8.67 19.96
CA ALA A 168 7.28 8.13 19.13
C ALA A 168 8.19 9.24 18.60
N ASP A 169 7.61 10.43 18.36
CA ASP A 169 8.33 11.63 17.92
C ASP A 169 8.95 12.44 19.07
N GLY A 170 9.05 11.85 20.27
CA GLY A 170 9.76 12.45 21.41
C GLY A 170 8.88 13.31 22.33
N ASP A 171 7.54 13.21 22.25
CA ASP A 171 6.64 13.86 23.20
C ASP A 171 6.33 12.96 24.40
N ASP A 172 7.21 12.97 25.40
CA ASP A 172 7.01 12.23 26.66
C ASP A 172 5.93 12.85 27.58
N GLN A 173 5.26 13.92 27.14
CA GLN A 173 4.24 14.64 27.91
C GLN A 173 2.86 13.96 27.80
N GLY A 174 2.66 12.88 28.52
CA GLY A 174 1.34 12.26 28.57
C GLY A 174 1.27 11.00 29.41
N GLY A 175 1.49 11.17 30.72
CA GLY A 175 1.13 10.14 31.68
C GLY A 175 -0.38 9.91 31.72
N GLY A 176 -0.91 9.12 30.80
CA GLY A 176 -2.23 8.51 30.85
C GLY A 176 -2.05 7.03 31.17
N ALA A 177 -2.50 6.63 32.35
CA ALA A 177 -2.68 5.31 32.91
C ALA A 177 -2.09 4.13 32.13
N ARG A 178 -0.95 3.62 32.58
CA ARG A 178 -0.49 2.26 32.28
C ARG A 178 -1.52 1.26 32.80
N THR A 179 -2.43 0.81 31.97
CA THR A 179 -3.03 -0.51 32.16
C THR A 179 -1.97 -1.52 31.75
N THR A 180 -1.20 -1.97 32.75
CA THR A 180 -0.35 -3.15 32.64
C THR A 180 -1.25 -4.37 32.49
N SER A 181 -1.73 -4.65 31.29
CA SER A 181 -2.19 -5.99 30.93
C SER A 181 -0.97 -6.76 30.45
N GLY A 182 -0.47 -7.63 31.32
CA GLY A 182 0.64 -8.53 31.03
C GLY A 182 0.27 -9.48 29.88
N ALA A 183 0.58 -9.10 28.68
CA ALA A 183 0.58 -10.00 27.53
C ALA A 183 1.96 -10.65 27.45
N ARG A 184 2.03 -11.88 27.94
CA ARG A 184 3.13 -12.83 27.77
C ARG A 184 3.49 -12.89 26.27
N ALA A 185 4.71 -12.54 25.91
CA ALA A 185 5.22 -12.68 24.55
C ALA A 185 4.99 -14.11 24.04
N PRO A 186 4.43 -14.30 22.83
CA PRO A 186 4.40 -15.61 22.22
C PRO A 186 5.83 -15.98 21.84
N LYS A 187 6.31 -17.11 22.34
CA LYS A 187 7.56 -17.72 21.94
C LYS A 187 7.56 -17.88 20.41
N SER A 188 8.58 -17.32 19.76
CA SER A 188 8.90 -17.57 18.36
C SER A 188 9.07 -19.08 18.12
N GLY A 189 8.00 -19.71 17.69
CA GLY A 189 8.06 -21.03 17.07
C GLY A 189 8.41 -20.80 15.59
N SER A 190 9.53 -21.33 15.17
CA SER A 190 9.92 -21.39 13.75
C SER A 190 8.84 -22.14 12.97
N SER A 191 7.93 -21.40 12.39
CA SER A 191 6.87 -21.95 11.54
C SER A 191 7.47 -22.34 10.19
N LEU A 192 7.66 -23.64 9.97
CA LEU A 192 8.04 -24.22 8.67
C LEU A 192 6.86 -24.24 7.68
N TRP A 193 5.73 -23.64 8.04
CA TRP A 193 4.49 -23.57 7.25
C TRP A 193 4.67 -22.97 5.83
N PRO A 194 5.49 -21.93 5.62
CA PRO A 194 5.68 -21.42 4.25
C PRO A 194 6.33 -22.42 3.31
N LEU A 195 7.22 -23.31 3.82
CA LEU A 195 7.89 -24.31 2.98
C LEU A 195 6.92 -25.38 2.46
N LEU A 196 5.83 -25.69 3.18
CA LEU A 196 4.83 -26.65 2.73
C LEU A 196 3.93 -26.10 1.62
N PHE A 197 3.76 -24.80 1.52
CA PHE A 197 2.97 -24.16 0.44
C PHE A 197 3.79 -23.90 -0.83
N PHE A 198 5.07 -23.55 -0.69
CA PHE A 198 5.92 -23.26 -1.85
C PHE A 198 6.56 -24.49 -2.49
N ALA A 199 6.80 -25.56 -1.72
CA ALA A 199 7.41 -26.78 -2.23
C ALA A 199 6.64 -27.41 -3.43
N PRO A 200 5.30 -27.58 -3.39
CA PRO A 200 4.57 -28.17 -4.52
C PRO A 200 4.56 -27.26 -5.75
N ILE A 201 4.59 -25.95 -5.60
CA ILE A 201 4.63 -24.99 -6.70
C ILE A 201 5.98 -25.05 -7.42
N VAL A 202 7.08 -25.08 -6.66
CA VAL A 202 8.44 -25.22 -7.21
C VAL A 202 8.61 -26.59 -7.89
N PHE A 203 8.10 -27.66 -7.27
CA PHE A 203 8.14 -29.00 -7.85
C PHE A 203 7.34 -29.09 -9.15
N LEU A 204 6.15 -28.49 -9.19
CA LEU A 204 5.32 -28.42 -10.40
C LEU A 204 6.03 -27.65 -11.52
N PHE A 205 6.69 -26.54 -11.19
CA PHE A 205 7.42 -25.73 -12.15
C PHE A 205 8.64 -26.47 -12.73
N LEU A 206 9.39 -27.16 -11.88
CA LEU A 206 10.53 -28.00 -12.30
C LEU A 206 10.08 -29.23 -13.14
N TRP A 207 8.94 -29.85 -12.77
CA TRP A 207 8.36 -30.96 -13.48
C TRP A 207 7.85 -30.56 -14.87
N LEU A 208 7.20 -29.41 -15.01
CA LEU A 208 6.76 -28.84 -16.28
C LEU A 208 7.94 -28.45 -17.18
N ARG A 209 9.02 -27.94 -16.60
CA ARG A 209 10.24 -27.58 -17.35
C ARG A 209 11.03 -28.81 -17.82
N GLY A 210 10.99 -29.92 -17.09
CA GLY A 210 11.63 -31.18 -17.46
C GLY A 210 10.94 -31.97 -18.59
N ARG A 211 9.68 -31.62 -18.92
CA ARG A 211 8.87 -32.36 -19.89
C ARG A 211 8.98 -31.84 -21.31
N SER A 212 9.69 -30.76 -21.60
CA SER A 212 9.92 -30.25 -22.96
C SER A 212 11.33 -30.54 -23.49
N GLY A 213 11.83 -31.74 -23.26
CA GLY A 213 13.11 -32.22 -23.79
C GLY A 213 12.95 -33.59 -24.44
N GLY A 214 12.18 -33.66 -25.52
CA GLY A 214 12.05 -34.84 -26.39
C GLY A 214 12.83 -34.65 -27.67
N GLY A 215 13.93 -35.35 -27.81
CA GLY A 215 14.40 -36.12 -28.89
C GLY A 215 14.69 -35.45 -30.23
N TYR A 216 15.96 -35.43 -30.62
CA TYR A 216 16.38 -35.81 -31.95
C TYR A 216 17.75 -36.49 -31.84
N GLY A 217 17.77 -37.79 -32.08
CA GLY A 217 18.98 -38.54 -32.34
C GLY A 217 19.38 -38.35 -33.78
N THR A 218 20.67 -38.27 -34.04
CA THR A 218 21.28 -38.82 -35.25
C THR A 218 22.76 -39.06 -34.96
N GLY A 219 23.17 -40.23 -35.29
CA GLY A 219 24.45 -40.84 -35.19
C GLY A 219 25.53 -40.21 -36.06
N GLY A 220 26.75 -40.46 -35.66
CA GLY A 220 27.96 -40.07 -36.37
C GLY A 220 29.14 -40.72 -35.69
N ARG A 221 29.47 -41.89 -36.16
CA ARG A 221 30.61 -42.74 -35.89
C ARG A 221 31.84 -42.13 -36.58
N PHE A 222 33.05 -42.36 -36.04
CA PHE A 222 34.44 -42.27 -36.52
C PHE A 222 35.25 -41.46 -35.54
N GLY A 223 36.30 -41.91 -34.89
CA GLY A 223 37.35 -42.80 -35.30
C GLY A 223 38.67 -42.10 -35.02
N GLY A 224 39.55 -42.74 -34.24
CA GLY A 224 40.97 -42.70 -34.50
C GLY A 224 41.86 -41.73 -33.70
N GLY A 225 42.75 -42.32 -32.90
CA GLY A 225 44.17 -42.00 -32.84
C GLY A 225 44.58 -40.78 -32.02
N GLY A 226 45.29 -40.83 -30.95
CA GLY A 226 46.58 -41.41 -30.78
C GLY A 226 47.60 -40.38 -30.32
N TYR A 227 48.30 -40.69 -29.23
CA TYR A 227 49.70 -40.44 -28.94
C TYR A 227 50.21 -39.08 -28.30
N TYR A 228 50.91 -39.37 -27.21
CA TYR A 228 52.12 -38.68 -26.65
C TYR A 228 52.01 -37.19 -26.26
N GLY A 229 52.53 -36.74 -25.13
CA GLY A 229 53.69 -37.11 -24.32
C GLY A 229 54.38 -35.86 -23.85
N GLY A 230 54.97 -35.89 -22.66
CA GLY A 230 55.97 -34.91 -22.19
C GLY A 230 55.41 -33.68 -21.47
N GLY A 231 55.61 -33.38 -20.22
CA GLY A 231 56.81 -33.39 -19.39
C GLY A 231 57.62 -32.11 -19.48
N TYR A 232 57.75 -31.45 -18.34
CA TYR A 232 58.79 -30.54 -17.82
C TYR A 232 58.14 -29.37 -17.07
N ARG A 233 58.19 -29.25 -15.74
CA ARG A 233 59.24 -28.89 -14.76
C ARG A 233 59.88 -27.50 -15.02
N GLY A 234 59.75 -26.64 -14.03
CA GLY A 234 60.84 -25.74 -13.68
C GLY A 234 60.44 -24.26 -13.60
N GLY A 235 60.70 -23.69 -12.42
CA GLY A 235 60.83 -22.26 -12.21
C GLY A 235 59.93 -21.74 -11.13
#